data_ae10661ef219e8a946a50f6cf17c10f6
#
_entry.id   ae10661ef219e8a946a50f6cf17c10f6
#
_cell.length_a   1.000
_cell.length_b   1.000
_cell.length_c   1.000
_cell.angle_alpha   90.00
_cell.angle_beta   90.00
_cell.angle_gamma   90.00
#
_symmetry.space_group_name_H-M   'P 1'
#
loop_
_entity.id
_entity.type
_entity.pdbx_description
1 polymer ?
#
loop_
_entity_poly.entity_id
_entity_poly.type
_entity_poly.pdbx_seq_one_letter_code
_entity_poly.pdbx_strand_id
1 'polypeptide(L)'
;EKLPFTIPVVEEPRPKIAKLVAMITDRVPAKLKGVKGNDPEYWGLADLISDEMADVALKMGVRKPKTIGQLMKLTKLEREPLQKLLDDMAWVGLIEYNWENLDGKNPNHEKRYVLPQFVPGSAEFFNMRRSQMDEHPQVAAFFERMTFLPLEKITPMVPPGGAGIGMHVIPVEKAIETENEAVGLEKISYWLHKYEGKYAKSMCSCRASRQYLNEGCGDDPESWCIAVGDMATYIVETGRGEYITYDEAMAIFKKAEDNGFVHQITNIDGEQKIFGICNCNVNVCNALRTSQLFNTPNMSRSAYVARVETDQCVACGRCVEYCPAGAVKLGQKLCTKTGPVTYPKQPLPDDNHWGEHMWSPNYKDDNQKQCHESGTAPCKTACPAHIPVQGYLKLAAQGRYTDALELIKKENPFPAVCGRICNKRCEAECTRGDVDEAVAIDEVKRFIADHDLHEATRYVPKLLNQIGRPYTEKIAVIGAGPAGMSCAYYLANKGYPVTVFDRNPVPGGMLTLGIPSFRLEKDVLNAEIDILREMGVEFQCGVEVGRDITIEQLRAQGYKGFYVAIGAQKSAKLRIPGEELEGVYGGVDFLRAVNLGHETHFGLSLIHISEPTRLGMIS
;
A
#
# COMPACT_ATOMS: atom_id res chain seq x y z
N GLU A 1 -17.48 -1.82 -1.64
CA GLU A 1 -18.34 -0.64 -1.40
C GLU A 1 -18.21 0.34 -2.56
N LYS A 2 -19.35 0.89 -3.01
CA LYS A 2 -19.33 1.94 -4.05
C LYS A 2 -18.69 3.19 -3.47
N LEU A 3 -17.90 3.91 -4.29
CA LEU A 3 -17.41 5.23 -3.91
C LEU A 3 -18.60 6.12 -3.48
N PRO A 4 -18.42 6.96 -2.47
CA PRO A 4 -19.50 7.84 -1.97
C PRO A 4 -19.86 8.98 -2.95
N PHE A 5 -19.20 9.04 -4.10
CA PHE A 5 -19.42 10.03 -5.16
C PHE A 5 -19.34 9.36 -6.55
N THR A 6 -19.88 10.05 -7.55
CA THR A 6 -19.82 9.60 -8.96
C THR A 6 -18.52 10.08 -9.60
N ILE A 7 -17.79 9.17 -10.25
CA ILE A 7 -16.61 9.53 -11.03
C ILE A 7 -17.06 10.31 -12.29
N PRO A 8 -16.55 11.53 -12.52
CA PRO A 8 -16.90 12.32 -13.67
C PRO A 8 -16.49 11.64 -14.99
N VAL A 9 -17.38 11.67 -15.98
CA VAL A 9 -17.08 11.22 -17.34
C VAL A 9 -16.51 12.40 -18.12
N VAL A 10 -15.21 12.36 -18.41
CA VAL A 10 -14.54 13.42 -19.18
C VAL A 10 -14.08 12.85 -20.51
N GLU A 11 -14.79 13.18 -21.59
CA GLU A 11 -14.43 12.75 -22.95
C GLU A 11 -13.23 13.53 -23.47
N GLU A 12 -13.23 14.85 -23.31
CA GLU A 12 -12.13 15.73 -23.71
C GLU A 12 -11.63 16.54 -22.52
N PRO A 13 -10.38 16.31 -22.06
CA PRO A 13 -9.81 17.07 -20.97
C PRO A 13 -9.45 18.49 -21.41
N ARG A 14 -9.66 19.47 -20.54
CA ARG A 14 -9.17 20.85 -20.76
C ARG A 14 -7.64 20.85 -20.83
N PRO A 15 -7.04 21.27 -21.98
CA PRO A 15 -5.61 21.06 -22.22
C PRO A 15 -4.68 21.75 -21.22
N LYS A 16 -5.07 22.95 -20.75
CA LYS A 16 -4.27 23.71 -19.78
C LYS A 16 -4.20 23.02 -18.43
N ILE A 17 -5.33 22.49 -17.97
CA ILE A 17 -5.40 21.78 -16.69
C ILE A 17 -4.65 20.45 -16.77
N ALA A 18 -4.84 19.67 -17.84
CA ALA A 18 -4.08 18.45 -18.05
C ALA A 18 -2.57 18.70 -18.04
N LYS A 19 -2.13 19.79 -18.70
CA LYS A 19 -0.71 20.20 -18.70
C LYS A 19 -0.22 20.65 -17.32
N LEU A 20 -1.05 21.39 -16.56
CA LEU A 20 -0.71 21.82 -15.21
C LEU A 20 -0.56 20.63 -14.28
N VAL A 21 -1.54 19.75 -14.27
CA VAL A 21 -1.52 18.56 -13.43
C VAL A 21 -0.33 17.67 -13.76
N ALA A 22 -0.04 17.43 -15.02
CA ALA A 22 1.17 16.73 -15.45
C ALA A 22 2.44 17.42 -14.93
N MET A 23 2.52 18.75 -15.00
CA MET A 23 3.69 19.50 -14.54
C MET A 23 3.92 19.38 -13.03
N ILE A 24 2.89 19.39 -12.20
CA ILE A 24 3.02 19.27 -10.74
C ILE A 24 3.26 17.82 -10.27
N THR A 25 2.80 16.82 -11.04
CA THR A 25 2.95 15.40 -10.71
C THR A 25 4.22 14.78 -11.32
N ASP A 26 4.69 15.24 -12.47
CA ASP A 26 5.84 14.65 -13.20
C ASP A 26 7.20 14.83 -12.53
N ARG A 27 7.29 15.61 -11.47
CA ARG A 27 8.54 15.80 -10.72
C ARG A 27 8.86 14.70 -9.74
N VAL A 28 7.94 13.81 -9.53
CA VAL A 28 8.22 12.54 -8.89
C VAL A 28 8.89 11.63 -9.95
N PRO A 29 10.03 10.96 -9.66
CA PRO A 29 10.77 10.13 -10.63
C PRO A 29 9.91 9.05 -11.32
N ALA A 30 8.76 8.77 -10.77
CA ALA A 30 7.76 7.83 -11.30
C ALA A 30 6.87 8.43 -12.39
N LYS A 31 7.36 9.30 -13.25
CA LYS A 31 6.64 9.91 -14.37
C LYS A 31 5.32 9.20 -14.69
N LEU A 32 4.22 9.78 -14.24
CA LEU A 32 2.90 9.44 -14.75
C LEU A 32 2.88 9.96 -16.19
N LYS A 33 3.21 9.11 -17.16
CA LYS A 33 3.28 9.48 -18.57
C LYS A 33 1.90 9.93 -19.05
N GLY A 34 1.70 11.25 -19.10
CA GLY A 34 0.53 11.89 -19.65
C GLY A 34 -0.73 11.66 -18.80
N VAL A 35 -1.17 12.71 -18.11
CA VAL A 35 -2.45 12.74 -17.42
C VAL A 35 -3.57 12.77 -18.45
N LYS A 36 -4.47 11.80 -18.39
CA LYS A 36 -5.65 11.70 -19.27
C LYS A 36 -6.88 12.25 -18.55
N GLY A 37 -7.92 12.58 -19.28
CA GLY A 37 -9.19 13.04 -18.69
C GLY A 37 -9.84 12.07 -17.72
N ASN A 38 -9.52 10.79 -17.84
CA ASN A 38 -10.02 9.71 -16.99
C ASN A 38 -9.21 9.47 -15.73
N ASP A 39 -8.05 10.13 -15.58
CA ASP A 39 -7.20 9.96 -14.41
C ASP A 39 -7.70 10.82 -13.25
N PRO A 40 -7.64 10.31 -12.00
CA PRO A 40 -8.03 11.09 -10.81
C PRO A 40 -7.27 12.40 -10.67
N GLU A 41 -6.03 12.43 -11.14
CA GLU A 41 -5.19 13.63 -11.18
C GLU A 41 -5.82 14.75 -11.99
N TYR A 42 -6.58 14.40 -13.05
CA TYR A 42 -7.30 15.40 -13.83
C TYR A 42 -8.67 15.69 -13.24
N TRP A 43 -9.58 14.72 -13.19
CA TRP A 43 -10.97 14.97 -12.82
C TRP A 43 -11.14 15.34 -11.34
N GLY A 44 -10.23 14.92 -10.46
CA GLY A 44 -10.22 15.34 -9.05
C GLY A 44 -9.97 16.82 -8.86
N LEU A 45 -9.23 17.47 -9.76
CA LEU A 45 -8.86 18.87 -9.68
C LEU A 45 -9.56 19.77 -10.70
N ALA A 46 -10.08 19.21 -11.77
CA ALA A 46 -10.62 19.98 -12.90
C ALA A 46 -11.78 20.91 -12.52
N ASP A 47 -12.59 20.52 -11.53
CA ASP A 47 -13.70 21.35 -11.05
C ASP A 47 -13.25 22.49 -10.13
N LEU A 48 -12.06 22.38 -9.55
CA LEU A 48 -11.49 23.38 -8.63
C LEU A 48 -10.63 24.41 -9.33
N ILE A 49 -10.07 24.09 -10.50
CA ILE A 49 -9.08 24.90 -11.20
C ILE A 49 -9.67 25.45 -12.49
N SER A 50 -9.70 26.80 -12.61
CA SER A 50 -10.08 27.44 -13.87
C SER A 50 -8.90 27.45 -14.87
N ASP A 51 -9.22 27.70 -16.14
CA ASP A 51 -8.20 27.82 -17.18
C ASP A 51 -7.28 29.04 -16.97
N GLU A 52 -7.79 30.10 -16.37
CA GLU A 52 -7.03 31.29 -15.98
C GLU A 52 -6.04 30.95 -14.84
N MET A 53 -6.49 30.22 -13.82
CA MET A 53 -5.61 29.71 -12.76
C MET A 53 -4.50 28.83 -13.33
N ALA A 54 -4.86 27.92 -14.25
CA ALA A 54 -3.89 27.06 -14.90
C ALA A 54 -2.86 27.86 -15.72
N ASP A 55 -3.28 28.89 -16.44
CA ASP A 55 -2.37 29.76 -17.20
C ASP A 55 -1.34 30.47 -16.31
N VAL A 56 -1.75 30.98 -15.16
CA VAL A 56 -0.84 31.62 -14.19
C VAL A 56 0.09 30.57 -13.59
N ALA A 57 -0.44 29.44 -13.11
CA ALA A 57 0.33 28.37 -12.48
C ALA A 57 1.41 27.80 -13.42
N LEU A 58 1.10 27.57 -14.70
CA LEU A 58 2.04 27.09 -15.71
C LEU A 58 3.23 28.03 -15.92
N LYS A 59 3.03 29.36 -15.73
CA LYS A 59 4.08 30.37 -15.83
C LYS A 59 4.90 30.51 -14.54
N MET A 60 4.36 30.11 -13.40
CA MET A 60 5.07 30.19 -12.12
C MET A 60 6.26 29.24 -12.05
N GLY A 61 6.09 28.03 -12.52
CA GLY A 61 7.06 26.94 -12.34
C GLY A 61 7.07 26.42 -10.89
N VAL A 62 7.19 25.10 -10.75
CA VAL A 62 7.12 24.41 -9.44
C VAL A 62 8.31 24.80 -8.55
N ARG A 63 8.03 25.10 -7.27
CA ARG A 63 9.01 25.49 -6.23
C ARG A 63 9.85 26.73 -6.59
N LYS A 64 9.27 27.66 -7.35
CA LYS A 64 9.94 28.93 -7.72
C LYS A 64 9.16 30.11 -7.15
N PRO A 65 9.51 30.61 -5.95
CA PRO A 65 8.83 31.74 -5.33
C PRO A 65 8.88 32.99 -6.23
N LYS A 66 7.76 33.69 -6.36
CA LYS A 66 7.64 34.90 -7.16
C LYS A 66 6.79 35.97 -6.47
N THR A 67 7.23 37.21 -6.52
CA THR A 67 6.43 38.35 -6.09
C THR A 67 5.31 38.64 -7.10
N ILE A 68 4.28 39.38 -6.68
CA ILE A 68 3.21 39.79 -7.59
C ILE A 68 3.76 40.60 -8.78
N GLY A 69 4.77 41.48 -8.54
CA GLY A 69 5.39 42.24 -9.60
C GLY A 69 6.13 41.40 -10.67
N GLN A 70 6.72 40.27 -10.23
CA GLN A 70 7.30 39.31 -11.17
C GLN A 70 6.23 38.54 -11.95
N LEU A 71 5.13 38.20 -11.29
CA LEU A 71 3.99 37.50 -11.93
C LEU A 71 3.29 38.40 -12.94
N MET A 72 3.10 39.69 -12.66
CA MET A 72 2.56 40.68 -13.62
C MET A 72 3.39 40.71 -14.92
N LYS A 73 4.72 40.70 -14.81
CA LYS A 73 5.62 40.66 -15.99
C LYS A 73 5.46 39.36 -16.81
N LEU A 74 5.25 38.22 -16.13
CA LEU A 74 5.11 36.91 -16.78
C LEU A 74 3.73 36.70 -17.39
N THR A 75 2.68 37.12 -16.69
CA THR A 75 1.30 36.88 -17.09
C THR A 75 0.75 37.97 -18.02
N LYS A 76 1.29 39.18 -17.95
CA LYS A 76 0.78 40.41 -18.60
C LYS A 76 -0.58 40.85 -18.05
N LEU A 77 -0.94 40.41 -16.86
CA LEU A 77 -2.15 40.84 -16.17
C LEU A 77 -1.86 42.08 -15.31
N GLU A 78 -2.86 42.94 -15.16
CA GLU A 78 -2.86 44.03 -14.22
C GLU A 78 -2.89 43.54 -12.77
N ARG A 79 -2.48 44.40 -11.83
CA ARG A 79 -2.31 44.00 -10.42
C ARG A 79 -3.57 43.46 -9.76
N GLU A 80 -4.68 44.18 -9.89
CA GLU A 80 -5.93 43.82 -9.19
C GLU A 80 -6.52 42.49 -9.66
N PRO A 81 -6.71 42.23 -10.97
CA PRO A 81 -7.21 40.93 -11.44
C PRO A 81 -6.25 39.78 -11.14
N LEU A 82 -4.92 40.05 -11.21
CA LEU A 82 -3.92 39.04 -10.85
C LEU A 82 -3.97 38.71 -9.34
N GLN A 83 -4.08 39.73 -8.48
CA GLN A 83 -4.17 39.52 -7.03
C GLN A 83 -5.39 38.66 -6.68
N LYS A 84 -6.57 39.01 -7.22
CA LYS A 84 -7.78 38.21 -7.01
C LYS A 84 -7.58 36.76 -7.45
N LEU A 85 -6.99 36.56 -8.62
CA LEU A 85 -6.75 35.21 -9.13
C LEU A 85 -5.77 34.41 -8.26
N LEU A 86 -4.72 35.06 -7.73
CA LEU A 86 -3.77 34.44 -6.80
C LEU A 86 -4.43 34.11 -5.45
N ASP A 87 -5.34 34.95 -4.97
CA ASP A 87 -6.09 34.68 -3.75
C ASP A 87 -7.06 33.48 -3.94
N ASP A 88 -7.74 33.43 -5.08
CA ASP A 88 -8.58 32.28 -5.45
C ASP A 88 -7.75 30.99 -5.60
N MET A 89 -6.57 31.06 -6.22
CA MET A 89 -5.65 29.92 -6.34
C MET A 89 -5.15 29.44 -4.97
N ALA A 90 -4.85 30.35 -4.06
CA ALA A 90 -4.47 30.01 -2.68
C ALA A 90 -5.65 29.42 -1.90
N TRP A 91 -6.85 29.99 -2.10
CA TRP A 91 -8.07 29.51 -1.46
C TRP A 91 -8.39 28.07 -1.83
N VAL A 92 -8.29 27.67 -3.09
CA VAL A 92 -8.49 26.26 -3.49
C VAL A 92 -7.33 25.34 -3.11
N GLY A 93 -6.14 25.88 -2.81
CA GLY A 93 -4.95 25.11 -2.42
C GLY A 93 -4.00 24.78 -3.56
N LEU A 94 -4.14 25.45 -4.70
CA LEU A 94 -3.25 25.25 -5.84
C LEU A 94 -1.87 25.86 -5.60
N ILE A 95 -1.80 26.99 -4.91
CA ILE A 95 -0.56 27.67 -4.56
C ILE A 95 -0.48 27.95 -3.06
N GLU A 96 0.73 28.07 -2.57
CA GLU A 96 1.07 28.61 -1.24
C GLU A 96 1.75 29.96 -1.35
N TYR A 97 1.94 30.63 -0.22
CA TYR A 97 2.72 31.87 -0.17
C TYR A 97 3.48 32.00 1.15
N ASN A 98 4.56 32.75 1.11
CA ASN A 98 5.42 33.04 2.25
C ASN A 98 6.10 34.41 2.12
N TRP A 99 6.71 34.87 3.22
CA TRP A 99 7.48 36.12 3.30
C TRP A 99 8.96 35.87 3.61
N GLU A 100 9.40 34.65 3.63
CA GLU A 100 10.74 34.25 4.05
C GLU A 100 11.84 34.74 3.11
N ASN A 101 13.03 34.93 3.66
CA ASN A 101 14.24 35.31 2.93
C ASN A 101 15.35 34.26 3.06
N LEU A 102 15.02 32.99 2.99
CA LEU A 102 15.97 31.89 3.17
C LEU A 102 17.05 31.84 2.07
N ASP A 103 16.70 32.25 0.86
CA ASP A 103 17.59 32.27 -0.30
C ASP A 103 18.25 33.65 -0.54
N GLY A 104 18.10 34.59 0.40
CA GLY A 104 18.61 35.97 0.28
C GLY A 104 17.96 36.83 -0.81
N LYS A 105 16.92 36.30 -1.49
CA LYS A 105 16.26 36.97 -2.62
C LYS A 105 14.99 37.72 -2.24
N ASN A 106 14.69 37.80 -0.96
CA ASN A 106 13.51 38.49 -0.44
C ASN A 106 13.84 39.42 0.76
N PRO A 107 14.80 40.37 0.59
CA PRO A 107 15.27 41.20 1.69
C PRO A 107 14.18 42.11 2.28
N ASN A 108 13.15 42.41 1.52
CA ASN A 108 12.03 43.27 1.93
C ASN A 108 10.86 42.45 2.53
N HIS A 109 10.99 41.14 2.66
CA HIS A 109 9.93 40.27 3.12
C HIS A 109 8.60 40.48 2.39
N GLU A 110 8.66 40.62 1.06
CA GLU A 110 7.46 40.71 0.23
C GLU A 110 6.75 39.35 0.16
N LYS A 111 5.41 39.37 0.07
CA LYS A 111 4.62 38.17 -0.16
C LYS A 111 5.01 37.52 -1.47
N ARG A 112 5.49 36.28 -1.41
CA ARG A 112 5.89 35.48 -2.57
C ARG A 112 4.97 34.29 -2.72
N TYR A 113 4.44 34.11 -3.91
CA TYR A 113 3.57 32.99 -4.29
C TYR A 113 4.39 31.86 -4.86
N VAL A 114 4.07 30.65 -4.46
CA VAL A 114 4.78 29.43 -4.83
C VAL A 114 3.77 28.42 -5.35
N LEU A 115 4.03 27.87 -6.54
CA LEU A 115 3.37 26.65 -6.96
C LEU A 115 4.11 25.50 -6.30
N PRO A 116 3.51 24.81 -5.28
CA PRO A 116 4.19 23.73 -4.59
C PRO A 116 4.36 22.51 -5.50
N GLN A 117 5.18 21.59 -5.09
CA GLN A 117 5.14 20.25 -5.66
C GLN A 117 3.84 19.55 -5.22
N PHE A 118 3.56 18.41 -5.82
CA PHE A 118 2.31 17.72 -5.57
C PHE A 118 2.20 17.19 -4.13
N VAL A 119 3.20 16.44 -3.67
CA VAL A 119 3.28 15.84 -2.33
C VAL A 119 4.69 16.00 -1.75
N PRO A 120 4.84 16.47 -0.53
CA PRO A 120 3.90 17.26 0.26
C PRO A 120 3.72 18.65 -0.34
N GLY A 121 2.49 19.10 -0.39
CA GLY A 121 2.15 20.41 -0.96
C GLY A 121 0.70 20.53 -1.40
N SER A 122 0.46 20.74 -2.70
CA SER A 122 -0.91 21.00 -3.19
C SER A 122 -1.89 19.86 -2.91
N ALA A 123 -1.44 18.60 -2.94
CA ALA A 123 -2.30 17.47 -2.65
C ALA A 123 -2.90 17.54 -1.23
N GLU A 124 -2.09 17.91 -0.26
CA GLU A 124 -2.55 18.13 1.11
C GLU A 124 -3.50 19.31 1.19
N PHE A 125 -3.14 20.45 0.60
CA PHE A 125 -3.96 21.66 0.69
C PHE A 125 -5.35 21.51 0.10
N PHE A 126 -5.51 20.74 -0.97
CA PHE A 126 -6.82 20.43 -1.55
C PHE A 126 -7.72 19.66 -0.56
N ASN A 127 -7.16 18.86 0.34
CA ASN A 127 -7.87 18.00 1.29
C ASN A 127 -7.91 18.56 2.73
N MET A 128 -7.49 19.80 2.96
CA MET A 128 -7.39 20.37 4.31
C MET A 128 -8.48 21.38 4.63
N ARG A 129 -9.54 21.46 3.84
CA ARG A 129 -10.70 22.33 4.12
C ARG A 129 -12.01 21.56 4.00
N ARG A 130 -12.75 21.46 5.12
CA ARG A 130 -13.98 20.66 5.22
C ARG A 130 -15.01 21.07 4.16
N SER A 131 -15.32 22.36 4.03
CA SER A 131 -16.29 22.84 3.05
C SER A 131 -15.93 22.45 1.61
N GLN A 132 -14.66 22.52 1.26
CA GLN A 132 -14.19 22.09 -0.08
C GLN A 132 -14.33 20.59 -0.28
N MET A 133 -14.06 19.80 0.76
CA MET A 133 -14.21 18.35 0.70
C MET A 133 -15.67 17.92 0.64
N ASP A 134 -16.57 18.66 1.31
CA ASP A 134 -18.02 18.41 1.26
C ASP A 134 -18.58 18.70 -0.14
N GLU A 135 -18.11 19.77 -0.80
CA GLU A 135 -18.52 20.16 -2.14
C GLU A 135 -17.86 19.31 -3.24
N HIS A 136 -16.61 18.89 -3.00
CA HIS A 136 -15.78 18.19 -3.99
C HIS A 136 -15.14 16.94 -3.41
N PRO A 137 -15.91 15.93 -2.96
CA PRO A 137 -15.38 14.73 -2.30
C PRO A 137 -14.47 13.88 -3.21
N GLN A 138 -14.56 14.06 -4.53
CA GLN A 138 -13.68 13.39 -5.51
C GLN A 138 -12.19 13.73 -5.30
N VAL A 139 -11.87 14.84 -4.65
CA VAL A 139 -10.49 15.21 -4.32
C VAL A 139 -9.83 14.18 -3.40
N ALA A 140 -10.61 13.50 -2.56
CA ALA A 140 -10.11 12.41 -1.73
C ALA A 140 -9.55 11.24 -2.56
N ALA A 141 -10.23 10.90 -3.66
CA ALA A 141 -9.76 9.84 -4.55
C ALA A 141 -8.44 10.18 -5.24
N PHE A 142 -8.29 11.43 -5.66
CA PHE A 142 -7.06 11.94 -6.23
C PHE A 142 -5.88 11.84 -5.24
N PHE A 143 -6.08 12.21 -3.98
CA PHE A 143 -5.06 12.13 -2.95
C PHE A 143 -4.66 10.68 -2.65
N GLU A 144 -5.64 9.78 -2.58
CA GLU A 144 -5.39 8.35 -2.37
C GLU A 144 -4.68 7.70 -3.55
N ARG A 145 -5.03 8.10 -4.78
CA ARG A 145 -4.36 7.63 -6.00
C ARG A 145 -2.85 7.85 -5.98
N MET A 146 -2.39 8.94 -5.37
CA MET A 146 -0.97 9.24 -5.22
C MET A 146 -0.23 8.21 -4.38
N THR A 147 -0.89 7.60 -3.41
CA THR A 147 -0.32 6.50 -2.62
C THR A 147 -0.05 5.28 -3.50
N PHE A 148 -0.97 4.92 -4.37
CA PHE A 148 -0.90 3.68 -5.14
C PHE A 148 -0.10 3.76 -6.43
N LEU A 149 0.15 4.93 -6.99
CA LEU A 149 0.92 5.04 -8.23
C LEU A 149 2.36 5.51 -8.03
N PRO A 150 2.60 6.77 -7.61
CA PRO A 150 3.99 7.20 -7.48
C PRO A 150 4.69 6.60 -6.27
N LEU A 151 4.02 6.45 -5.12
CA LEU A 151 4.66 5.92 -3.93
C LEU A 151 4.97 4.43 -4.04
N GLU A 152 4.14 3.63 -4.70
CA GLU A 152 4.45 2.24 -5.04
C GLU A 152 5.77 2.11 -5.81
N LYS A 153 6.06 3.07 -6.71
CA LYS A 153 7.28 3.06 -7.53
C LYS A 153 8.50 3.64 -6.82
N ILE A 154 8.30 4.62 -5.94
CA ILE A 154 9.38 5.34 -5.27
C ILE A 154 9.86 4.60 -4.02
N THR A 155 8.94 4.07 -3.23
CA THR A 155 9.29 3.45 -1.95
C THR A 155 10.28 2.29 -2.07
N PRO A 156 10.26 1.45 -3.14
CA PRO A 156 11.30 0.46 -3.35
C PRO A 156 12.70 1.04 -3.59
N MET A 157 12.79 2.31 -3.98
CA MET A 157 14.06 3.00 -4.25
C MET A 157 14.63 3.67 -2.99
N VAL A 158 13.88 3.71 -1.90
CA VAL A 158 14.34 4.30 -0.63
C VAL A 158 15.34 3.35 0.01
N PRO A 159 16.61 3.75 0.22
CA PRO A 159 17.59 2.88 0.82
C PRO A 159 17.17 2.54 2.26
N PRO A 160 17.46 1.34 2.76
CA PRO A 160 17.22 0.99 4.14
C PRO A 160 18.16 1.80 5.06
N GLY A 161 17.64 2.33 6.16
CA GLY A 161 18.38 3.22 7.08
C GLY A 161 18.36 4.70 6.66
N GLY A 162 19.00 5.54 7.46
CA GLY A 162 19.10 6.99 7.23
C GLY A 162 17.84 7.79 7.53
N ALA A 163 17.88 9.09 7.25
CA ALA A 163 16.76 10.00 7.40
C ALA A 163 15.66 9.74 6.35
N GLY A 164 14.43 10.12 6.65
CA GLY A 164 13.31 10.05 5.72
C GLY A 164 13.50 10.95 4.49
N ILE A 165 12.77 10.63 3.42
CA ILE A 165 12.75 11.42 2.18
C ILE A 165 11.48 12.28 2.17
N GLY A 166 11.64 13.59 2.27
CA GLY A 166 10.55 14.55 2.31
C GLY A 166 9.86 14.67 3.67
N MET A 167 9.87 13.62 4.48
CA MET A 167 9.34 13.57 5.84
C MET A 167 10.34 12.90 6.76
N HIS A 168 10.43 13.41 7.99
CA HIS A 168 11.33 12.92 9.03
C HIS A 168 10.55 12.64 10.32
N VAL A 169 10.74 11.48 10.91
CA VAL A 169 10.10 11.11 12.18
C VAL A 169 10.91 11.69 13.33
N ILE A 170 10.26 12.53 14.11
CA ILE A 170 10.78 13.04 15.38
C ILE A 170 10.34 12.11 16.52
N PRO A 171 11.24 11.67 17.40
CA PRO A 171 10.87 10.91 18.59
C PRO A 171 10.11 11.77 19.60
N VAL A 172 9.41 11.13 20.52
CA VAL A 172 8.83 11.78 21.67
C VAL A 172 9.97 12.43 22.47
N GLU A 173 9.91 13.74 22.67
CA GLU A 173 11.04 14.53 23.19
C GLU A 173 11.58 14.03 24.53
N LYS A 174 10.70 13.67 25.45
CA LYS A 174 11.08 13.09 26.76
C LYS A 174 11.78 11.73 26.70
N ALA A 175 11.77 11.07 25.54
CA ALA A 175 12.48 9.81 25.31
C ALA A 175 13.89 10.00 24.75
N ILE A 176 14.30 11.24 24.48
CA ILE A 176 15.65 11.54 23.98
C ILE A 176 16.59 11.70 25.17
N GLU A 177 17.46 10.72 25.35
CA GLU A 177 18.47 10.72 26.44
C GLU A 177 19.83 11.23 25.93
N THR A 178 19.93 12.50 25.63
CA THR A 178 21.23 13.10 25.28
C THR A 178 21.26 14.58 25.66
N GLU A 179 22.40 14.99 26.20
CA GLU A 179 22.67 16.40 26.52
C GLU A 179 23.24 17.17 25.32
N ASN A 180 23.41 16.54 24.19
CA ASN A 180 24.01 17.16 23.02
C ASN A 180 23.05 18.16 22.36
N GLU A 181 23.42 19.44 22.30
CA GLU A 181 22.65 20.52 21.66
C GLU A 181 22.41 20.30 20.17
N ALA A 182 23.24 19.52 19.48
CA ALA A 182 23.06 19.17 18.07
C ALA A 182 21.75 18.40 17.80
N VAL A 183 21.07 17.95 18.84
CA VAL A 183 19.78 17.22 18.76
C VAL A 183 18.57 18.17 18.80
N GLY A 184 18.78 19.48 18.86
CA GLY A 184 17.67 20.45 18.90
C GLY A 184 16.66 20.25 17.77
N LEU A 185 17.12 19.95 16.57
CA LEU A 185 16.28 19.70 15.39
C LEU A 185 15.36 18.46 15.53
N GLU A 186 15.65 17.58 16.47
CA GLU A 186 14.85 16.38 16.79
C GLU A 186 13.87 16.62 17.94
N LYS A 187 13.74 17.86 18.42
CA LYS A 187 12.83 18.23 19.51
C LYS A 187 11.68 19.09 19.01
N ILE A 188 10.47 18.72 19.38
CA ILE A 188 9.26 19.49 19.05
C ILE A 188 9.36 20.89 19.68
N SER A 189 9.82 20.97 20.94
CA SER A 189 9.96 22.25 21.66
C SER A 189 10.90 23.22 20.93
N TYR A 190 12.00 22.72 20.34
CA TYR A 190 12.91 23.55 19.54
C TYR A 190 12.19 24.22 18.38
N TRP A 191 11.40 23.46 17.63
CA TRP A 191 10.68 24.00 16.47
C TRP A 191 9.58 24.97 16.90
N LEU A 192 8.87 24.70 17.98
CA LEU A 192 7.86 25.63 18.50
C LEU A 192 8.50 26.93 18.99
N HIS A 193 9.61 26.88 19.72
CA HIS A 193 10.31 28.11 20.12
C HIS A 193 10.86 28.90 18.91
N LYS A 194 11.37 28.20 17.90
CA LYS A 194 11.87 28.83 16.67
C LYS A 194 10.79 29.63 15.93
N TYR A 195 9.54 29.16 15.99
CA TYR A 195 8.40 29.79 15.32
C TYR A 195 7.44 30.45 16.32
N GLU A 196 7.94 30.90 17.45
CA GLU A 196 7.13 31.42 18.56
C GLU A 196 6.03 32.41 18.10
N GLY A 197 4.80 32.15 18.57
CA GLY A 197 3.62 32.96 18.23
C GLY A 197 3.02 32.72 16.84
N LYS A 198 3.57 31.76 16.06
CA LYS A 198 3.08 31.46 14.70
C LYS A 198 2.78 29.95 14.57
N TYR A 199 1.71 29.51 15.23
CA TYR A 199 1.22 28.13 15.13
C TYR A 199 -0.24 28.13 14.68
N ALA A 200 -0.60 27.18 13.83
CA ALA A 200 -1.98 26.93 13.48
C ALA A 200 -2.25 25.42 13.44
N LYS A 201 -3.35 25.01 14.05
CA LYS A 201 -3.85 23.64 13.89
C LYS A 201 -4.69 23.54 12.62
N SER A 202 -4.65 22.41 11.98
CA SER A 202 -5.39 22.15 10.76
C SER A 202 -5.82 20.69 10.63
N MET A 203 -6.76 20.46 9.72
CA MET A 203 -7.25 19.14 9.38
C MET A 203 -6.14 18.29 8.76
N CYS A 204 -6.06 17.02 9.15
CA CYS A 204 -5.15 16.08 8.53
C CYS A 204 -5.69 15.58 7.19
N SER A 205 -5.01 15.90 6.10
CA SER A 205 -5.38 15.52 4.73
C SER A 205 -5.50 14.01 4.54
N CYS A 206 -4.58 13.22 5.13
CA CYS A 206 -4.65 11.76 5.05
C CYS A 206 -5.90 11.19 5.74
N ARG A 207 -6.25 11.68 6.94
CA ARG A 207 -7.47 11.25 7.64
C ARG A 207 -8.73 11.69 6.89
N ALA A 208 -8.75 12.94 6.43
CA ALA A 208 -9.88 13.48 5.68
C ALA A 208 -10.13 12.69 4.39
N SER A 209 -9.09 12.48 3.59
CA SER A 209 -9.20 11.70 2.35
C SER A 209 -9.77 10.30 2.61
N ARG A 210 -9.25 9.58 3.59
CA ARG A 210 -9.73 8.24 3.94
C ARG A 210 -11.17 8.25 4.44
N GLN A 211 -11.55 9.24 5.23
CA GLN A 211 -12.92 9.39 5.72
C GLN A 211 -13.92 9.61 4.56
N TYR A 212 -13.59 10.50 3.62
CA TYR A 212 -14.45 10.75 2.44
C TYR A 212 -14.51 9.58 1.44
N LEU A 213 -13.61 8.61 1.56
CA LEU A 213 -13.66 7.36 0.81
C LEU A 213 -14.33 6.22 1.59
N ASN A 214 -14.93 6.49 2.76
CA ASN A 214 -15.46 5.51 3.70
C ASN A 214 -14.41 4.48 4.15
N GLU A 215 -13.20 4.96 4.37
CA GLU A 215 -12.03 4.17 4.75
C GLU A 215 -11.37 4.75 6.01
N GLY A 216 -10.27 4.10 6.44
CA GLY A 216 -9.50 4.53 7.59
C GLY A 216 -9.91 3.87 8.89
N CYS A 217 -9.44 4.42 10.00
CA CYS A 217 -9.61 3.85 11.34
C CYS A 217 -10.71 4.57 12.15
N GLY A 218 -11.52 5.41 11.52
CA GLY A 218 -12.53 6.23 12.21
C GLY A 218 -11.94 7.42 12.97
N ASP A 219 -10.66 7.71 12.79
CA ASP A 219 -10.00 8.87 13.40
C ASP A 219 -10.64 10.18 12.91
N ASP A 220 -10.95 11.07 13.84
CA ASP A 220 -11.33 12.44 13.48
C ASP A 220 -10.16 13.13 12.73
N PRO A 221 -10.38 13.71 11.55
CA PRO A 221 -9.33 14.40 10.80
C PRO A 221 -8.90 15.74 11.42
N GLU A 222 -9.71 16.32 12.28
CA GLU A 222 -9.49 17.67 12.80
C GLU A 222 -8.29 17.75 13.76
N SER A 223 -7.58 18.88 13.66
CA SER A 223 -6.57 19.31 14.66
C SER A 223 -5.32 18.43 14.83
N TRP A 224 -4.97 17.61 13.86
CA TRP A 224 -3.78 16.75 13.98
C TRP A 224 -2.53 17.28 13.27
N CYS A 225 -2.66 18.26 12.39
CA CYS A 225 -1.53 18.90 11.72
C CYS A 225 -1.30 20.28 12.32
N ILE A 226 -0.07 20.56 12.72
CA ILE A 226 0.36 21.85 13.26
C ILE A 226 1.25 22.53 12.21
N ALA A 227 0.72 23.56 11.58
CA ALA A 227 1.50 24.44 10.70
C ALA A 227 2.28 25.44 11.54
N VAL A 228 3.46 25.83 11.09
CA VAL A 228 4.34 26.78 11.78
C VAL A 228 4.82 27.88 10.86
N GLY A 229 5.17 29.03 11.42
CA GLY A 229 5.71 30.17 10.68
C GLY A 229 4.74 30.72 9.63
N ASP A 230 5.24 31.03 8.46
CA ASP A 230 4.42 31.58 7.36
C ASP A 230 3.37 30.59 6.86
N MET A 231 3.60 29.31 7.02
CA MET A 231 2.59 28.29 6.69
C MET A 231 1.39 28.38 7.66
N ALA A 232 1.59 28.69 8.94
CA ALA A 232 0.49 28.92 9.85
C ALA A 232 -0.41 30.07 9.38
N THR A 233 0.20 31.16 8.90
CA THR A 233 -0.55 32.29 8.33
C THR A 233 -1.32 31.88 7.07
N TYR A 234 -0.67 31.14 6.17
CA TYR A 234 -1.32 30.62 4.96
C TYR A 234 -2.54 29.73 5.29
N ILE A 235 -2.38 28.81 6.22
CA ILE A 235 -3.44 27.88 6.64
C ILE A 235 -4.65 28.66 7.19
N VAL A 236 -4.42 29.67 8.03
CA VAL A 236 -5.51 30.45 8.62
C VAL A 236 -6.18 31.35 7.58
N GLU A 237 -5.39 32.12 6.80
CA GLU A 237 -5.95 33.04 5.79
C GLU A 237 -6.73 32.31 4.68
N THR A 238 -6.42 31.03 4.43
CA THR A 238 -7.11 30.22 3.42
C THR A 238 -8.19 29.29 4.00
N GLY A 239 -8.60 29.52 5.26
CA GLY A 239 -9.71 28.80 5.90
C GLY A 239 -9.48 27.32 6.14
N ARG A 240 -8.20 26.89 6.29
CA ARG A 240 -7.80 25.51 6.52
C ARG A 240 -7.52 25.18 7.98
N GLY A 241 -7.52 26.17 8.85
CA GLY A 241 -7.23 25.99 10.26
C GLY A 241 -7.37 27.30 11.05
N GLU A 242 -6.95 27.26 12.27
CA GLU A 242 -7.02 28.39 13.21
C GLU A 242 -5.73 28.51 14.01
N TYR A 243 -5.37 29.73 14.39
CA TYR A 243 -4.23 29.97 15.27
C TYR A 243 -4.42 29.32 16.63
N ILE A 244 -3.36 28.83 17.18
CA ILE A 244 -3.28 28.22 18.51
C ILE A 244 -2.10 28.77 19.30
N THR A 245 -2.18 28.64 20.61
CA THR A 245 -1.10 28.96 21.54
C THR A 245 -0.08 27.82 21.63
N TYR A 246 1.06 28.08 22.25
CA TYR A 246 2.06 27.06 22.55
C TYR A 246 1.47 25.91 23.37
N ASP A 247 0.69 26.23 24.42
CA ASP A 247 0.10 25.24 25.32
C ASP A 247 -0.94 24.37 24.60
N GLU A 248 -1.72 24.94 23.71
CA GLU A 248 -2.67 24.19 22.88
C GLU A 248 -1.93 23.26 21.89
N ALA A 249 -0.84 23.72 21.30
CA ALA A 249 -0.01 22.87 20.44
C ALA A 249 0.57 21.70 21.25
N MET A 250 1.13 21.95 22.42
CA MET A 250 1.66 20.91 23.31
C MET A 250 0.58 19.92 23.76
N ALA A 251 -0.65 20.40 23.99
CA ALA A 251 -1.78 19.52 24.32
C ALA A 251 -2.13 18.58 23.16
N ILE A 252 -2.05 19.05 21.90
CA ILE A 252 -2.26 18.23 20.71
C ILE A 252 -1.16 17.18 20.60
N PHE A 253 0.12 17.54 20.80
CA PHE A 253 1.21 16.58 20.78
C PHE A 253 1.05 15.54 21.89
N LYS A 254 0.72 15.96 23.10
CA LYS A 254 0.45 15.03 24.19
C LYS A 254 -0.69 14.06 23.86
N LYS A 255 -1.80 14.56 23.29
CA LYS A 255 -2.90 13.71 22.83
C LYS A 255 -2.45 12.73 21.76
N ALA A 256 -1.56 13.14 20.85
CA ALA A 256 -1.01 12.29 19.83
C ALA A 256 -0.13 11.18 20.43
N GLU A 257 0.74 11.51 21.39
CA GLU A 257 1.54 10.55 22.13
C GLU A 257 0.68 9.52 22.87
N ASP A 258 -0.37 9.98 23.54
CA ASP A 258 -1.28 9.11 24.29
C ASP A 258 -2.05 8.13 23.36
N ASN A 259 -2.19 8.46 22.07
CA ASN A 259 -2.78 7.58 21.05
C ASN A 259 -1.73 6.78 20.25
N GLY A 260 -0.45 6.91 20.55
CA GLY A 260 0.63 6.23 19.85
C GLY A 260 0.86 6.75 18.42
N PHE A 261 0.50 8.00 18.14
CA PHE A 261 0.73 8.62 16.85
C PHE A 261 2.18 9.05 16.68
N VAL A 262 2.64 9.08 15.45
CA VAL A 262 4.01 9.38 15.09
C VAL A 262 4.14 10.85 14.71
N HIS A 263 5.06 11.56 15.36
CA HIS A 263 5.40 12.93 15.02
C HIS A 263 6.29 12.94 13.77
N GLN A 264 5.92 13.73 12.78
CA GLN A 264 6.69 13.90 11.55
C GLN A 264 6.85 15.37 11.22
N ILE A 265 8.07 15.76 10.90
CA ILE A 265 8.36 17.08 10.33
C ILE A 265 8.64 16.97 8.83
N THR A 266 8.37 18.05 8.11
CA THR A 266 8.75 18.16 6.71
C THR A 266 10.20 18.62 6.60
N ASN A 267 11.01 17.95 5.79
CA ASN A 267 12.42 18.28 5.59
C ASN A 267 12.76 18.67 4.12
N ILE A 268 11.75 19.06 3.36
CA ILE A 268 11.89 19.36 1.92
C ILE A 268 12.70 20.64 1.68
N ASP A 269 12.60 21.62 2.58
CA ASP A 269 13.24 22.92 2.45
C ASP A 269 14.59 22.99 3.17
N GLY A 270 15.16 21.83 3.51
CA GLY A 270 16.43 21.71 4.20
C GLY A 270 16.28 21.54 5.72
N GLU A 271 17.41 21.33 6.39
CA GLU A 271 17.44 20.96 7.81
C GLU A 271 17.01 22.09 8.77
N GLN A 272 17.00 23.33 8.29
CA GLN A 272 16.70 24.50 9.12
C GLN A 272 15.29 25.04 9.00
N LYS A 273 14.47 24.46 8.17
CA LYS A 273 13.11 24.92 7.93
C LYS A 273 12.14 23.75 7.90
N ILE A 274 11.05 23.92 8.62
CA ILE A 274 9.87 23.07 8.48
C ILE A 274 8.65 23.98 8.24
N PHE A 275 7.61 23.47 7.63
CA PHE A 275 6.35 24.18 7.49
C PHE A 275 5.23 23.58 8.35
N GLY A 276 5.45 22.42 8.94
CA GLY A 276 4.48 21.80 9.83
C GLY A 276 5.03 20.57 10.53
N ILE A 277 4.31 20.19 11.58
CA ILE A 277 4.51 18.99 12.36
C ILE A 277 3.21 18.18 12.31
N CYS A 278 3.28 16.99 11.73
CA CYS A 278 2.16 16.08 11.61
C CYS A 278 2.13 15.10 12.78
N ASN A 279 0.91 14.72 13.21
CA ASN A 279 0.67 13.70 14.23
C ASN A 279 -0.03 12.51 13.58
N CYS A 280 0.75 11.56 13.10
CA CYS A 280 0.32 10.59 12.09
C CYS A 280 -0.07 9.24 12.68
N ASN A 281 -1.27 8.78 12.33
CA ASN A 281 -1.64 7.39 12.52
C ASN A 281 -0.99 6.54 11.41
N VAL A 282 -0.23 5.51 11.78
CA VAL A 282 0.51 4.66 10.83
C VAL A 282 -0.39 3.87 9.87
N ASN A 283 -1.65 3.65 10.25
CA ASN A 283 -2.62 2.91 9.42
C ASN A 283 -3.35 3.81 8.42
N VAL A 284 -3.21 5.13 8.54
CA VAL A 284 -3.93 6.11 7.73
C VAL A 284 -2.98 6.97 6.91
N CYS A 285 -1.84 7.37 7.48
CA CYS A 285 -0.90 8.28 6.85
C CYS A 285 -0.31 7.74 5.55
N ASN A 286 -0.42 8.50 4.46
CA ASN A 286 0.09 8.10 3.16
C ASN A 286 1.61 7.88 3.15
N ALA A 287 2.38 8.59 3.98
CA ALA A 287 3.81 8.39 4.09
C ALA A 287 4.18 7.14 4.91
N LEU A 288 3.51 6.91 6.05
CA LEU A 288 3.88 5.82 6.97
C LEU A 288 3.34 4.46 6.55
N ARG A 289 2.13 4.38 5.98
CA ARG A 289 1.52 3.09 5.61
C ARG A 289 2.13 2.45 4.36
N THR A 290 2.86 3.21 3.54
CA THR A 290 3.45 2.71 2.29
C THR A 290 4.40 1.54 2.51
N SER A 291 5.15 1.53 3.60
CA SER A 291 6.03 0.42 3.94
C SER A 291 5.27 -0.89 4.17
N GLN A 292 4.07 -0.82 4.73
CA GLN A 292 3.19 -1.98 4.91
C GLN A 292 2.48 -2.35 3.61
N LEU A 293 1.97 -1.34 2.87
CA LEU A 293 1.25 -1.53 1.63
C LEU A 293 2.11 -2.21 0.55
N PHE A 294 3.37 -1.79 0.42
CA PHE A 294 4.24 -2.21 -0.67
C PHE A 294 5.39 -3.09 -0.22
N ASN A 295 5.45 -3.41 1.08
CA ASN A 295 6.55 -4.18 1.66
C ASN A 295 7.93 -3.58 1.32
N THR A 296 8.05 -2.29 1.48
CA THR A 296 9.23 -1.49 1.13
C THR A 296 9.74 -0.73 2.34
N PRO A 297 10.96 -0.19 2.29
CA PRO A 297 11.44 0.72 3.33
C PRO A 297 10.49 1.89 3.52
N ASN A 298 10.33 2.35 4.75
CA ASN A 298 9.48 3.51 5.04
C ASN A 298 10.15 4.80 4.54
N MET A 299 9.39 5.66 3.88
CA MET A 299 9.86 6.98 3.44
C MET A 299 10.14 7.91 4.62
N SER A 300 9.36 7.79 5.68
CA SER A 300 9.50 8.59 6.90
C SER A 300 10.25 7.81 7.96
N ARG A 301 11.36 8.33 8.43
CA ARG A 301 12.25 7.65 9.38
C ARG A 301 12.73 8.59 10.46
N SER A 302 13.13 7.99 11.59
CA SER A 302 13.85 8.66 12.66
C SER A 302 15.35 8.37 12.54
N ALA A 303 16.16 9.32 12.95
CA ALA A 303 17.58 9.11 13.20
C ALA A 303 17.83 8.31 14.50
N TYR A 304 16.80 8.08 15.30
CA TYR A 304 16.87 7.40 16.58
C TYR A 304 16.35 5.97 16.49
N VAL A 305 16.92 5.11 17.32
CA VAL A 305 16.44 3.74 17.54
C VAL A 305 15.96 3.63 18.98
N ALA A 306 14.70 3.24 19.16
CA ALA A 306 14.15 3.00 20.49
C ALA A 306 14.83 1.78 21.14
N ARG A 307 15.28 1.94 22.38
CA ARG A 307 15.84 0.86 23.21
C ARG A 307 15.00 0.72 24.48
N VAL A 308 14.86 -0.50 24.95
CA VAL A 308 14.21 -0.80 26.21
C VAL A 308 15.31 -1.14 27.24
N GLU A 309 15.32 -0.43 28.36
CA GLU A 309 16.17 -0.78 29.47
C GLU A 309 15.65 -2.03 30.17
N THR A 310 16.27 -3.15 29.88
CA THR A 310 15.82 -4.47 30.32
C THR A 310 15.78 -4.62 31.83
N ASP A 311 16.62 -3.88 32.54
CA ASP A 311 16.71 -3.95 34.03
C ASP A 311 15.57 -3.19 34.71
N GLN A 312 14.96 -2.21 34.02
CA GLN A 312 13.79 -1.48 34.50
C GLN A 312 12.48 -2.04 33.91
N CYS A 313 12.55 -2.84 32.85
CA CYS A 313 11.40 -3.38 32.18
C CYS A 313 10.78 -4.52 33.02
N VAL A 314 9.52 -4.31 33.42
CA VAL A 314 8.72 -5.31 34.15
C VAL A 314 7.91 -6.23 33.21
N ALA A 315 8.15 -6.16 31.89
CA ALA A 315 7.48 -6.95 30.87
C ALA A 315 5.93 -6.89 30.91
N CYS A 316 5.37 -5.74 31.29
CA CYS A 316 3.92 -5.55 31.41
C CYS A 316 3.19 -5.54 30.06
N GLY A 317 3.89 -5.46 28.92
CA GLY A 317 3.31 -5.45 27.59
C GLY A 317 2.66 -4.14 27.15
N ARG A 318 2.55 -3.13 28.03
CA ARG A 318 1.83 -1.89 27.72
C ARG A 318 2.39 -1.15 26.49
N CYS A 319 3.72 -1.12 26.33
CA CYS A 319 4.36 -0.53 25.16
C CYS A 319 4.02 -1.29 23.84
N VAL A 320 3.78 -2.61 23.94
CA VAL A 320 3.36 -3.43 22.79
C VAL A 320 1.92 -3.11 22.41
N GLU A 321 1.03 -2.96 23.39
CA GLU A 321 -0.37 -2.60 23.18
C GLU A 321 -0.53 -1.21 22.56
N TYR A 322 0.28 -0.25 23.00
CA TYR A 322 0.23 1.13 22.54
C TYR A 322 0.96 1.39 21.21
N CYS A 323 1.82 0.50 20.75
CA CYS A 323 2.55 0.72 19.51
C CYS A 323 1.70 0.35 18.27
N PRO A 324 1.14 1.31 17.52
CA PRO A 324 0.27 1.01 16.39
C PRO A 324 1.05 0.37 15.22
N ALA A 325 2.35 0.63 15.12
CA ALA A 325 3.23 0.04 14.11
C ALA A 325 3.70 -1.39 14.47
N GLY A 326 3.47 -1.83 15.73
CA GLY A 326 4.00 -3.10 16.22
C GLY A 326 5.53 -3.20 16.21
N ALA A 327 6.18 -2.04 16.32
CA ALA A 327 7.64 -1.98 16.35
C ALA A 327 8.21 -2.52 17.66
N VAL A 328 7.44 -2.47 18.75
CA VAL A 328 7.81 -3.00 20.06
C VAL A 328 7.21 -4.38 20.22
N LYS A 329 8.04 -5.33 20.62
CA LYS A 329 7.63 -6.71 20.91
C LYS A 329 8.07 -7.06 22.32
N LEU A 330 7.26 -7.85 23.03
CA LEU A 330 7.71 -8.50 24.24
C LEU A 330 8.85 -9.44 23.87
N GLY A 331 10.06 -9.14 24.35
CA GLY A 331 11.17 -10.09 24.31
C GLY A 331 10.79 -11.28 25.19
N GLN A 332 10.56 -12.43 24.59
CA GLN A 332 10.39 -13.66 25.36
C GLN A 332 11.76 -14.09 25.89
N LYS A 333 11.85 -14.38 27.19
CA LYS A 333 12.88 -15.29 27.68
C LYS A 333 12.51 -16.64 27.08
N LEU A 334 13.23 -17.05 26.06
CA LEU A 334 13.07 -18.36 25.47
C LEU A 334 13.53 -19.38 26.50
N CYS A 335 12.59 -20.07 27.11
CA CYS A 335 12.88 -21.19 28.03
C CYS A 335 12.65 -22.47 27.26
N THR A 336 13.71 -23.23 27.05
CA THR A 336 13.61 -24.63 26.60
C THR A 336 13.36 -25.54 27.79
N LYS A 337 13.06 -26.82 27.57
CA LYS A 337 12.96 -27.85 28.62
C LYS A 337 14.27 -27.99 29.43
N THR A 338 15.38 -27.50 28.89
CA THR A 338 16.72 -27.56 29.50
C THR A 338 17.15 -26.26 30.19
N GLY A 339 16.29 -25.23 30.15
CA GLY A 339 16.54 -23.95 30.82
C GLY A 339 16.42 -22.73 29.88
N PRO A 340 16.62 -21.52 30.39
CA PRO A 340 16.52 -20.32 29.59
C PRO A 340 17.66 -20.25 28.55
N VAL A 341 17.31 -19.99 27.32
CA VAL A 341 18.27 -19.72 26.23
C VAL A 341 18.59 -18.24 26.22
N THR A 342 19.83 -17.92 26.46
CA THR A 342 20.35 -16.55 26.31
C THR A 342 20.89 -16.43 24.88
N TYR A 343 20.16 -15.76 24.01
CA TYR A 343 20.76 -15.36 22.73
C TYR A 343 21.78 -14.23 23.01
N PRO A 344 23.01 -14.35 22.51
CA PRO A 344 23.94 -13.24 22.58
C PRO A 344 23.28 -12.04 21.90
N LYS A 345 23.16 -10.91 22.63
CA LYS A 345 22.77 -9.65 22.02
C LYS A 345 23.75 -9.39 20.88
N GLN A 346 23.33 -9.57 19.67
CA GLN A 346 24.07 -9.04 18.54
C GLN A 346 24.06 -7.52 18.73
N PRO A 347 25.20 -6.83 18.81
CA PRO A 347 25.19 -5.39 18.75
C PRO A 347 24.48 -5.05 17.43
N LEU A 348 23.39 -4.29 17.53
CA LEU A 348 22.92 -3.56 16.35
C LEU A 348 24.14 -2.80 15.84
N PRO A 349 24.44 -2.84 14.54
CA PRO A 349 25.56 -2.09 14.03
C PRO A 349 25.38 -0.65 14.50
N ASP A 350 26.27 -0.20 15.41
CA ASP A 350 26.35 1.19 15.87
C ASP A 350 26.82 2.11 14.71
N ASP A 351 26.98 1.53 13.55
CA ASP A 351 27.36 2.24 12.35
C ASP A 351 26.11 2.88 11.74
N ASN A 352 25.84 4.11 12.20
CA ASN A 352 24.83 4.98 11.62
C ASN A 352 25.27 5.53 10.24
N HIS A 353 26.44 5.14 9.75
CA HIS A 353 26.96 5.53 8.46
C HIS A 353 26.56 4.50 7.39
N TRP A 354 25.49 4.79 6.69
CA TRP A 354 25.12 4.07 5.51
C TRP A 354 26.14 4.32 4.38
N GLY A 355 26.85 3.27 4.00
CA GLY A 355 27.73 3.28 2.83
C GLY A 355 27.24 2.32 1.76
N GLU A 356 27.77 2.49 0.57
CA GLU A 356 27.47 1.63 -0.59
C GLU A 356 27.72 0.13 -0.28
N HIS A 357 28.64 -0.15 0.65
CA HIS A 357 28.98 -1.51 1.10
C HIS A 357 27.87 -2.18 1.95
N MET A 358 26.92 -1.41 2.49
CA MET A 358 25.77 -1.91 3.25
C MET A 358 24.52 -2.07 2.40
N TRP A 359 24.59 -1.66 1.15
CA TRP A 359 23.47 -1.70 0.25
C TRP A 359 23.73 -2.65 -0.92
N SER A 360 22.94 -3.72 -1.03
CA SER A 360 22.96 -4.56 -2.21
C SER A 360 22.25 -3.84 -3.35
N PRO A 361 22.86 -3.75 -4.56
CA PRO A 361 22.17 -3.28 -5.75
C PRO A 361 20.97 -4.18 -6.12
N ASN A 362 20.93 -5.41 -5.61
CA ASN A 362 19.82 -6.35 -5.73
C ASN A 362 18.97 -6.41 -4.46
N TYR A 363 18.86 -5.31 -3.71
CA TYR A 363 18.17 -5.24 -2.42
C TYR A 363 16.81 -5.94 -2.40
N LYS A 364 16.04 -5.87 -3.47
CA LYS A 364 14.76 -6.58 -3.58
C LYS A 364 14.92 -8.10 -3.56
N ASP A 365 15.89 -8.62 -4.30
CA ASP A 365 16.16 -10.05 -4.38
C ASP A 365 16.86 -10.54 -3.11
N ASP A 366 17.80 -9.78 -2.58
CA ASP A 366 18.51 -10.11 -1.35
C ASP A 366 17.60 -10.02 -0.13
N ASN A 367 16.71 -9.06 -0.08
CA ASN A 367 15.69 -8.97 0.97
C ASN A 367 14.76 -10.19 0.95
N GLN A 368 14.56 -10.81 -0.21
CA GLN A 368 13.78 -12.02 -0.34
C GLN A 368 14.60 -13.29 -0.02
N LYS A 369 15.89 -13.29 -0.29
CA LYS A 369 16.77 -14.45 -0.13
C LYS A 369 17.56 -14.45 1.18
N GLN A 370 17.84 -13.29 1.74
CA GLN A 370 18.74 -13.09 2.88
C GLN A 370 18.06 -12.32 4.02
N CYS A 371 16.80 -12.60 4.28
CA CYS A 371 16.05 -11.93 5.33
C CYS A 371 16.65 -12.07 6.72
N HIS A 372 17.42 -13.13 6.97
CA HIS A 372 18.11 -13.33 8.23
C HIS A 372 19.13 -12.22 8.48
N GLU A 373 19.80 -11.74 7.44
CA GLU A 373 20.78 -10.66 7.50
C GLU A 373 20.12 -9.27 7.47
N SER A 374 18.98 -9.15 6.80
CA SER A 374 18.22 -7.89 6.69
C SER A 374 17.27 -7.63 7.86
N GLY A 375 17.18 -8.53 8.85
CA GLY A 375 16.24 -8.44 9.97
C GLY A 375 14.79 -8.77 9.61
N THR A 376 14.53 -9.31 8.43
CA THR A 376 13.20 -9.79 8.03
C THR A 376 12.93 -11.16 8.66
N ALA A 377 11.68 -11.43 9.04
CA ALA A 377 11.34 -12.70 9.66
C ALA A 377 11.56 -13.90 8.72
N PRO A 378 12.19 -15.01 9.19
CA PRO A 378 12.41 -16.22 8.40
C PRO A 378 11.14 -16.76 7.75
N CYS A 379 10.01 -16.71 8.47
CA CYS A 379 8.71 -17.16 7.97
C CYS A 379 8.25 -16.41 6.70
N LYS A 380 8.56 -15.12 6.60
CA LYS A 380 8.27 -14.34 5.39
C LYS A 380 9.16 -14.76 4.22
N THR A 381 10.45 -14.96 4.49
CA THR A 381 11.42 -15.37 3.46
C THR A 381 11.12 -16.73 2.90
N ALA A 382 10.79 -17.67 3.77
CA ALA A 382 10.47 -19.04 3.38
C ALA A 382 9.17 -19.14 2.57
N CYS A 383 8.30 -18.14 2.66
CA CYS A 383 7.07 -18.07 1.89
C CYS A 383 7.39 -17.71 0.42
N PRO A 384 7.06 -18.54 -0.57
CA PRO A 384 7.32 -18.22 -1.98
C PRO A 384 6.61 -16.96 -2.49
N ALA A 385 5.47 -16.61 -1.86
CA ALA A 385 4.72 -15.39 -2.15
C ALA A 385 5.15 -14.19 -1.29
N HIS A 386 6.11 -14.39 -0.37
CA HIS A 386 6.60 -13.37 0.55
C HIS A 386 5.53 -12.62 1.33
N ILE A 387 4.47 -13.34 1.71
CA ILE A 387 3.36 -12.77 2.49
C ILE A 387 3.90 -12.19 3.79
N PRO A 388 3.46 -11.00 4.22
CA PRO A 388 3.91 -10.37 5.46
C PRO A 388 3.32 -11.07 6.69
N VAL A 389 3.85 -12.27 7.01
CA VAL A 389 3.35 -13.19 8.04
C VAL A 389 3.16 -12.50 9.38
N GLN A 390 4.16 -11.78 9.85
CA GLN A 390 4.08 -11.10 11.13
C GLN A 390 2.97 -10.03 11.16
N GLY A 391 2.74 -9.34 10.03
CA GLY A 391 1.73 -8.30 9.90
C GLY A 391 0.32 -8.87 10.06
N TYR A 392 -0.03 -9.90 9.29
CA TYR A 392 -1.38 -10.45 9.39
C TYR A 392 -1.64 -11.23 10.68
N LEU A 393 -0.63 -11.91 11.25
CA LEU A 393 -0.77 -12.54 12.56
C LEU A 393 -1.06 -11.52 13.67
N LYS A 394 -0.42 -10.36 13.60
CA LYS A 394 -0.66 -9.28 14.54
C LYS A 394 -2.05 -8.67 14.38
N LEU A 395 -2.47 -8.40 13.14
CA LEU A 395 -3.82 -7.91 12.87
C LEU A 395 -4.88 -8.91 13.34
N ALA A 396 -4.66 -10.21 13.12
CA ALA A 396 -5.54 -11.27 13.63
C ALA A 396 -5.59 -11.28 15.17
N ALA A 397 -4.44 -11.12 15.84
CA ALA A 397 -4.39 -11.04 17.31
C ALA A 397 -5.15 -9.82 17.87
N GLN A 398 -5.36 -8.79 17.06
CA GLN A 398 -6.18 -7.61 17.38
C GLN A 398 -7.65 -7.77 17.00
N GLY A 399 -8.06 -8.92 16.45
CA GLY A 399 -9.42 -9.13 15.92
C GLY A 399 -9.70 -8.42 14.59
N ARG A 400 -8.69 -7.89 13.93
CA ARG A 400 -8.78 -7.14 12.65
C ARG A 400 -8.62 -8.09 11.47
N TYR A 401 -9.56 -9.02 11.31
CA TYR A 401 -9.42 -10.11 10.34
C TYR A 401 -9.52 -9.64 8.90
N THR A 402 -10.41 -8.70 8.58
CA THR A 402 -10.54 -8.13 7.23
C THR A 402 -9.28 -7.36 6.82
N ASP A 403 -8.69 -6.58 7.73
CA ASP A 403 -7.41 -5.89 7.45
C ASP A 403 -6.26 -6.89 7.25
N ALA A 404 -6.27 -7.99 8.01
CA ALA A 404 -5.30 -9.07 7.85
C ALA A 404 -5.45 -9.75 6.49
N LEU A 405 -6.69 -9.99 6.04
CA LEU A 405 -6.98 -10.56 4.73
C LEU A 405 -6.57 -9.62 3.60
N GLU A 406 -6.86 -8.33 3.72
CA GLU A 406 -6.37 -7.31 2.78
C GLU A 406 -4.86 -7.37 2.62
N LEU A 407 -4.14 -7.44 3.75
CA LEU A 407 -2.68 -7.52 3.75
C LEU A 407 -2.16 -8.80 3.06
N ILE A 408 -2.81 -9.95 3.29
CA ILE A 408 -2.48 -11.22 2.64
C ILE A 408 -2.73 -11.15 1.14
N LYS A 409 -3.88 -10.61 0.72
CA LYS A 409 -4.30 -10.57 -0.69
C LYS A 409 -3.47 -9.64 -1.58
N LYS A 410 -2.60 -8.83 -1.01
CA LYS A 410 -1.59 -8.07 -1.78
C LYS A 410 -0.57 -8.99 -2.44
N GLU A 411 -0.19 -10.08 -1.76
CA GLU A 411 0.84 -11.02 -2.21
C GLU A 411 0.27 -12.40 -2.58
N ASN A 412 -0.92 -12.74 -2.11
CA ASN A 412 -1.56 -14.02 -2.34
C ASN A 412 -3.05 -13.85 -2.65
N PRO A 413 -3.48 -14.01 -3.91
CA PRO A 413 -4.88 -13.86 -4.30
C PRO A 413 -5.81 -14.93 -3.72
N PHE A 414 -5.29 -16.13 -3.38
CA PHE A 414 -6.06 -17.32 -3.00
C PHE A 414 -5.66 -17.84 -1.61
N PRO A 415 -5.80 -17.04 -0.54
CA PRO A 415 -5.36 -17.45 0.79
C PRO A 415 -6.16 -18.62 1.38
N ALA A 416 -7.45 -18.77 1.07
CA ALA A 416 -8.27 -19.88 1.54
C ALA A 416 -7.85 -21.20 0.89
N VAL A 417 -7.54 -21.19 -0.40
CA VAL A 417 -6.96 -22.33 -1.11
C VAL A 417 -5.59 -22.68 -0.53
N CYS A 418 -4.70 -21.69 -0.42
CA CYS A 418 -3.36 -21.90 0.14
C CYS A 418 -3.39 -22.41 1.57
N GLY A 419 -4.34 -21.98 2.41
CA GLY A 419 -4.53 -22.46 3.77
C GLY A 419 -4.90 -23.94 3.88
N ARG A 420 -5.24 -24.59 2.75
CA ARG A 420 -5.60 -26.03 2.69
C ARG A 420 -4.55 -26.92 2.05
N ILE A 421 -3.75 -26.36 1.14
CA ILE A 421 -2.82 -27.16 0.32
C ILE A 421 -1.36 -26.70 0.40
N CYS A 422 -1.06 -25.67 1.20
CA CYS A 422 0.29 -25.18 1.38
C CYS A 422 1.19 -26.22 2.05
N ASN A 423 2.47 -26.24 1.67
CA ASN A 423 3.48 -27.09 2.29
C ASN A 423 4.12 -26.47 3.55
N LYS A 424 3.59 -25.34 4.04
CA LYS A 424 3.91 -24.69 5.32
C LYS A 424 5.40 -24.37 5.55
N ARG A 425 6.12 -23.99 4.48
CA ARG A 425 7.56 -23.63 4.60
C ARG A 425 7.82 -22.55 5.65
N CYS A 426 6.91 -21.62 5.82
CA CYS A 426 7.01 -20.57 6.84
C CYS A 426 7.01 -21.11 8.27
N GLU A 427 6.29 -22.22 8.53
CA GLU A 427 6.28 -22.89 9.83
C GLU A 427 7.57 -23.68 10.05
N ALA A 428 8.11 -24.32 9.00
CA ALA A 428 9.38 -25.02 9.05
C ALA A 428 10.56 -24.11 9.41
N GLU A 429 10.53 -22.85 8.96
CA GLU A 429 11.56 -21.85 9.25
C GLU A 429 11.20 -20.94 10.43
N CYS A 430 10.16 -21.28 11.19
CA CYS A 430 9.75 -20.49 12.33
C CYS A 430 10.73 -20.66 13.50
N THR A 431 11.44 -19.59 13.87
CA THR A 431 12.40 -19.62 14.99
C THR A 431 11.78 -19.96 16.34
N ARG A 432 10.47 -19.84 16.48
CA ARG A 432 9.79 -20.33 17.67
C ARG A 432 9.87 -21.87 17.81
N GLY A 433 9.95 -22.57 16.68
CA GLY A 433 10.13 -24.02 16.66
C GLY A 433 11.42 -24.50 17.36
N ASP A 434 12.44 -23.62 17.46
CA ASP A 434 13.68 -23.90 18.21
C ASP A 434 13.47 -23.88 19.73
N VAL A 435 12.32 -23.36 20.18
CA VAL A 435 12.01 -23.12 21.61
C VAL A 435 10.99 -24.12 22.13
N ASP A 436 9.83 -24.16 21.47
CA ASP A 436 8.71 -25.03 21.81
C ASP A 436 8.06 -25.61 20.55
N GLU A 437 7.19 -24.86 19.90
CA GLU A 437 6.51 -25.26 18.66
C GLU A 437 6.43 -24.08 17.71
N ALA A 438 6.51 -24.36 16.40
CA ALA A 438 6.30 -23.34 15.39
C ALA A 438 4.90 -22.72 15.52
N VAL A 439 4.80 -21.42 15.25
CA VAL A 439 3.48 -20.77 15.18
C VAL A 439 2.68 -21.40 14.05
N ALA A 440 1.41 -21.75 14.30
CA ALA A 440 0.49 -22.32 13.30
C ALA A 440 0.07 -21.24 12.26
N ILE A 441 1.05 -20.78 11.48
CA ILE A 441 0.94 -19.64 10.57
C ILE A 441 -0.10 -19.89 9.49
N ASP A 442 -0.11 -21.09 8.94
CA ASP A 442 -1.00 -21.46 7.84
C ASP A 442 -2.45 -21.62 8.31
N GLU A 443 -2.66 -22.18 9.51
CA GLU A 443 -3.99 -22.31 10.09
C GLU A 443 -4.60 -20.94 10.42
N VAL A 444 -3.80 -20.00 10.95
CA VAL A 444 -4.26 -18.62 11.19
C VAL A 444 -4.60 -17.94 9.86
N LYS A 445 -3.77 -18.13 8.82
CA LYS A 445 -4.06 -17.61 7.48
C LYS A 445 -5.35 -18.19 6.92
N ARG A 446 -5.57 -19.50 7.08
CA ARG A 446 -6.81 -20.18 6.69
C ARG A 446 -8.01 -19.59 7.41
N PHE A 447 -7.93 -19.44 8.73
CA PHE A 447 -8.99 -18.84 9.54
C PHE A 447 -9.35 -17.42 9.05
N ILE A 448 -8.34 -16.57 8.82
CA ILE A 448 -8.53 -15.21 8.31
C ILE A 448 -9.24 -15.23 6.95
N ALA A 449 -8.82 -16.13 6.07
CA ALA A 449 -9.39 -16.22 4.72
C ALA A 449 -10.84 -16.75 4.75
N ASP A 450 -11.12 -17.73 5.59
CA ASP A 450 -12.45 -18.33 5.70
C ASP A 450 -13.45 -17.38 6.35
N HIS A 451 -12.99 -16.47 7.23
CA HIS A 451 -13.84 -15.51 7.94
C HIS A 451 -14.62 -14.59 6.98
N ASP A 452 -13.99 -14.10 5.93
CA ASP A 452 -14.58 -13.15 4.98
C ASP A 452 -14.83 -13.79 3.59
N LEU A 453 -15.08 -15.09 3.53
CA LEU A 453 -15.27 -15.82 2.29
C LEU A 453 -16.76 -16.00 1.91
N HIS A 454 -17.68 -15.84 2.86
CA HIS A 454 -19.11 -15.93 2.61
C HIS A 454 -19.61 -14.82 1.70
N GLU A 455 -20.58 -15.13 0.82
CA GLU A 455 -21.12 -14.18 -0.16
C GLU A 455 -21.55 -12.83 0.47
N ALA A 456 -22.16 -12.87 1.66
CA ALA A 456 -22.62 -11.66 2.36
C ALA A 456 -21.51 -10.83 3.01
N THR A 457 -20.34 -11.42 3.30
CA THR A 457 -19.22 -10.77 4.02
C THR A 457 -17.90 -10.82 3.24
N ARG A 458 -17.98 -11.32 2.02
CA ARG A 458 -16.80 -11.55 1.16
C ARG A 458 -16.01 -10.27 0.95
N TYR A 459 -14.72 -10.35 1.30
CA TYR A 459 -13.80 -9.28 1.00
C TYR A 459 -13.41 -9.29 -0.48
N VAL A 460 -13.81 -8.27 -1.20
CA VAL A 460 -13.36 -8.01 -2.58
C VAL A 460 -12.38 -6.83 -2.54
N PRO A 461 -11.15 -6.98 -3.06
CA PRO A 461 -10.20 -5.89 -3.08
C PRO A 461 -10.76 -4.66 -3.81
N LYS A 462 -10.54 -3.48 -3.25
CA LYS A 462 -10.88 -2.22 -3.93
C LYS A 462 -10.00 -2.09 -5.17
N LEU A 463 -10.65 -2.01 -6.31
CA LEU A 463 -9.94 -1.88 -7.58
C LEU A 463 -9.33 -0.48 -7.67
N LEU A 464 -8.08 -0.39 -8.10
CA LEU A 464 -7.44 0.90 -8.37
C LEU A 464 -8.19 1.73 -9.41
N ASN A 465 -8.96 1.09 -10.28
CA ASN A 465 -9.83 1.73 -11.27
C ASN A 465 -11.11 2.34 -10.68
N GLN A 466 -11.48 2.03 -9.43
CA GLN A 466 -12.59 2.72 -8.76
C GLN A 466 -12.21 4.17 -8.40
N ILE A 467 -10.92 4.44 -8.29
CA ILE A 467 -10.36 5.78 -8.04
C ILE A 467 -10.16 6.55 -9.36
N GLY A 468 -10.28 5.89 -10.50
CA GLY A 468 -10.15 6.44 -11.84
C GLY A 468 -10.89 5.56 -12.85
N ARG A 469 -10.85 5.94 -14.12
CA ARG A 469 -11.42 5.08 -15.16
C ARG A 469 -10.50 3.89 -15.42
N PRO A 470 -11.07 2.69 -15.62
CA PRO A 470 -10.32 1.51 -15.96
C PRO A 470 -9.56 1.71 -17.28
N TYR A 471 -8.48 0.98 -17.42
CA TYR A 471 -7.83 0.86 -18.72
C TYR A 471 -8.80 0.26 -19.74
N THR A 472 -8.62 0.63 -21.00
CA THR A 472 -9.46 0.13 -22.11
C THR A 472 -8.81 -1.05 -22.85
N GLU A 473 -7.54 -1.27 -22.61
CA GLU A 473 -6.74 -2.34 -23.21
C GLU A 473 -7.17 -3.69 -22.65
N LYS A 474 -7.85 -4.48 -23.46
CA LYS A 474 -8.27 -5.84 -23.10
C LYS A 474 -7.11 -6.80 -23.02
N ILE A 475 -7.08 -7.60 -21.98
CA ILE A 475 -6.05 -8.63 -21.76
C ILE A 475 -6.70 -10.02 -21.83
N ALA A 476 -6.11 -10.90 -22.62
CA ALA A 476 -6.47 -12.30 -22.69
C ALA A 476 -5.52 -13.15 -21.85
N VAL A 477 -6.06 -13.89 -20.89
CA VAL A 477 -5.33 -14.89 -20.12
C VAL A 477 -5.74 -16.27 -20.63
N ILE A 478 -4.77 -17.07 -21.07
CA ILE A 478 -4.99 -18.39 -21.67
C ILE A 478 -4.66 -19.46 -20.64
N GLY A 479 -5.68 -20.01 -20.02
CA GLY A 479 -5.62 -20.97 -18.92
C GLY A 479 -6.17 -20.41 -17.60
N ALA A 480 -7.23 -21.01 -17.08
CA ALA A 480 -7.89 -20.66 -15.82
C ALA A 480 -7.33 -21.47 -14.62
N GLY A 481 -6.09 -21.90 -14.68
CA GLY A 481 -5.39 -22.49 -13.55
C GLY A 481 -4.87 -21.42 -12.56
N PRO A 482 -4.21 -21.82 -11.44
CA PRO A 482 -3.76 -20.88 -10.41
C PRO A 482 -2.88 -19.75 -10.96
N ALA A 483 -1.99 -20.04 -11.92
CA ALA A 483 -1.13 -19.04 -12.54
C ALA A 483 -1.93 -18.00 -13.34
N GLY A 484 -2.88 -18.46 -14.18
CA GLY A 484 -3.71 -17.55 -14.98
C GLY A 484 -4.65 -16.72 -14.12
N MET A 485 -5.28 -17.35 -13.13
CA MET A 485 -6.17 -16.64 -12.20
C MET A 485 -5.42 -15.61 -11.35
N SER A 486 -4.18 -15.92 -10.91
CA SER A 486 -3.35 -14.95 -10.19
C SER A 486 -2.98 -13.76 -11.09
N CYS A 487 -2.61 -14.01 -12.35
CA CYS A 487 -2.36 -12.94 -13.31
C CYS A 487 -3.62 -12.08 -13.53
N ALA A 488 -4.77 -12.72 -13.70
CA ALA A 488 -6.05 -12.03 -13.88
C ALA A 488 -6.40 -11.16 -12.67
N TYR A 489 -6.18 -11.66 -11.45
CA TYR A 489 -6.39 -10.92 -10.22
C TYR A 489 -5.58 -9.62 -10.18
N TYR A 490 -4.27 -9.69 -10.40
CA TYR A 490 -3.41 -8.50 -10.33
C TYR A 490 -3.67 -7.52 -11.47
N LEU A 491 -4.02 -8.01 -12.66
CA LEU A 491 -4.39 -7.13 -13.78
C LEU A 491 -5.74 -6.43 -13.54
N ALA A 492 -6.73 -7.16 -13.05
CA ALA A 492 -8.02 -6.60 -12.69
C ALA A 492 -7.87 -5.58 -11.55
N ASN A 493 -7.08 -5.90 -10.52
CA ASN A 493 -6.78 -4.96 -9.43
C ASN A 493 -6.13 -3.65 -9.93
N LYS A 494 -5.36 -3.72 -11.02
CA LYS A 494 -4.80 -2.54 -11.71
C LYS A 494 -5.79 -1.85 -12.65
N GLY A 495 -6.95 -2.42 -12.88
CA GLY A 495 -8.03 -1.82 -13.68
C GLY A 495 -8.06 -2.22 -15.15
N TYR A 496 -7.33 -3.27 -15.55
CA TYR A 496 -7.46 -3.80 -16.91
C TYR A 496 -8.70 -4.68 -17.06
N PRO A 497 -9.42 -4.60 -18.17
CA PRO A 497 -10.45 -5.57 -18.53
C PRO A 497 -9.78 -6.89 -18.92
N VAL A 498 -10.04 -7.94 -18.15
CA VAL A 498 -9.39 -9.24 -18.29
C VAL A 498 -10.42 -10.30 -18.65
N THR A 499 -10.13 -11.08 -19.68
CA THR A 499 -10.89 -12.30 -20.01
C THR A 499 -9.97 -13.50 -19.92
N VAL A 500 -10.38 -14.51 -19.14
CA VAL A 500 -9.67 -15.77 -18.98
C VAL A 500 -10.32 -16.84 -19.83
N PHE A 501 -9.56 -17.41 -20.76
CA PHE A 501 -9.99 -18.51 -21.63
C PHE A 501 -9.45 -19.84 -21.09
N ASP A 502 -10.30 -20.85 -21.01
CA ASP A 502 -9.86 -22.20 -20.66
C ASP A 502 -10.62 -23.24 -21.48
N ARG A 503 -9.89 -24.27 -21.95
CA ARG A 503 -10.49 -25.39 -22.68
C ARG A 503 -11.37 -26.29 -21.83
N ASN A 504 -11.16 -26.29 -20.51
CA ASN A 504 -11.99 -27.06 -19.58
C ASN A 504 -13.33 -26.34 -19.34
N PRO A 505 -14.38 -27.07 -19.01
CA PRO A 505 -15.71 -26.48 -18.79
C PRO A 505 -15.80 -25.63 -17.51
N VAL A 506 -14.84 -25.74 -16.62
CA VAL A 506 -14.81 -25.08 -15.32
C VAL A 506 -13.44 -24.45 -15.06
N PRO A 507 -13.37 -23.29 -14.37
CA PRO A 507 -12.10 -22.67 -13.97
C PRO A 507 -11.46 -23.39 -12.80
N GLY A 508 -10.21 -23.03 -12.47
CA GLY A 508 -9.45 -23.56 -11.35
C GLY A 508 -8.31 -24.48 -11.77
N GLY A 509 -8.31 -24.98 -13.02
CA GLY A 509 -7.27 -25.88 -13.52
C GLY A 509 -7.08 -27.10 -12.62
N MET A 510 -5.83 -27.40 -12.20
CA MET A 510 -5.56 -28.55 -11.35
C MET A 510 -6.14 -28.44 -9.93
N LEU A 511 -6.46 -27.25 -9.44
CA LEU A 511 -7.18 -27.07 -8.17
C LEU A 511 -8.59 -27.67 -8.24
N THR A 512 -9.25 -27.53 -9.38
CA THR A 512 -10.58 -28.12 -9.62
C THR A 512 -10.47 -29.55 -10.11
N LEU A 513 -9.60 -29.80 -11.07
CA LEU A 513 -9.58 -31.08 -11.81
C LEU A 513 -8.73 -32.17 -11.17
N GLY A 514 -7.68 -31.79 -10.42
CA GLY A 514 -6.70 -32.73 -9.91
C GLY A 514 -6.78 -32.95 -8.40
N ILE A 515 -7.12 -31.92 -7.62
CA ILE A 515 -7.16 -32.05 -6.15
C ILE A 515 -8.52 -32.59 -5.70
N PRO A 516 -8.57 -33.69 -4.93
CA PRO A 516 -9.83 -34.23 -4.42
C PRO A 516 -10.55 -33.28 -3.45
N SER A 517 -11.89 -33.36 -3.41
CA SER A 517 -12.72 -32.48 -2.59
C SER A 517 -12.47 -32.59 -1.08
N PHE A 518 -12.03 -33.77 -0.59
CA PHE A 518 -11.66 -33.95 0.81
C PHE A 518 -10.34 -33.22 1.19
N ARG A 519 -9.53 -32.80 0.20
CA ARG A 519 -8.30 -32.05 0.41
C ARG A 519 -8.49 -30.55 0.17
N LEU A 520 -9.30 -30.21 -0.84
CA LEU A 520 -9.66 -28.83 -1.18
C LEU A 520 -11.14 -28.81 -1.56
N GLU A 521 -11.96 -28.30 -0.66
CA GLU A 521 -13.40 -28.15 -0.84
C GLU A 521 -13.69 -27.27 -2.07
N LYS A 522 -14.57 -27.71 -2.95
CA LYS A 522 -14.84 -27.01 -4.22
C LYS A 522 -15.63 -25.72 -4.04
N ASP A 523 -16.46 -25.64 -3.01
CA ASP A 523 -17.17 -24.42 -2.62
C ASP A 523 -16.20 -23.31 -2.18
N VAL A 524 -15.17 -23.64 -1.42
CA VAL A 524 -14.12 -22.71 -1.02
C VAL A 524 -13.34 -22.18 -2.24
N LEU A 525 -12.95 -23.10 -3.14
CA LEU A 525 -12.28 -22.70 -4.38
C LEU A 525 -13.16 -21.82 -5.24
N ASN A 526 -14.43 -22.17 -5.40
CA ASN A 526 -15.38 -21.39 -6.19
C ASN A 526 -15.60 -19.99 -5.58
N ALA A 527 -15.72 -19.90 -4.25
CA ALA A 527 -15.85 -18.61 -3.56
C ALA A 527 -14.65 -17.68 -3.82
N GLU A 528 -13.43 -18.20 -3.84
CA GLU A 528 -12.25 -17.39 -4.21
C GLU A 528 -12.21 -17.03 -5.71
N ILE A 529 -12.73 -17.89 -6.58
CA ILE A 529 -12.90 -17.57 -8.02
C ILE A 529 -13.98 -16.51 -8.22
N ASP A 530 -15.04 -16.54 -7.43
CA ASP A 530 -16.11 -15.55 -7.49
C ASP A 530 -15.61 -14.15 -7.13
N ILE A 531 -14.61 -14.03 -6.25
CA ILE A 531 -13.94 -12.74 -6.00
C ILE A 531 -13.40 -12.14 -7.32
N LEU A 532 -12.79 -12.96 -8.17
CA LEU A 532 -12.29 -12.47 -9.47
C LEU A 532 -13.44 -12.02 -10.38
N ARG A 533 -14.57 -12.73 -10.36
CA ARG A 533 -15.77 -12.34 -11.12
C ARG A 533 -16.31 -11.00 -10.61
N GLU A 534 -16.37 -10.81 -9.30
CA GLU A 534 -16.79 -9.55 -8.68
C GLU A 534 -15.80 -8.40 -8.98
N MET A 535 -14.53 -8.72 -9.19
CA MET A 535 -13.52 -7.77 -9.68
C MET A 535 -13.66 -7.46 -11.18
N GLY A 536 -14.62 -8.06 -11.89
CA GLY A 536 -14.87 -7.83 -13.31
C GLY A 536 -14.06 -8.73 -14.24
N VAL A 537 -13.45 -9.81 -13.76
CA VAL A 537 -12.78 -10.80 -14.61
C VAL A 537 -13.82 -11.69 -15.29
N GLU A 538 -13.79 -11.75 -16.61
CA GLU A 538 -14.62 -12.63 -17.40
C GLU A 538 -13.96 -13.99 -17.59
N PHE A 539 -14.74 -15.08 -17.44
CA PHE A 539 -14.28 -16.44 -17.70
C PHE A 539 -15.02 -17.04 -18.90
N GLN A 540 -14.27 -17.42 -19.91
CA GLN A 540 -14.74 -18.16 -21.08
C GLN A 540 -14.18 -19.58 -21.06
N CYS A 541 -14.90 -20.46 -20.34
CA CYS A 541 -14.55 -21.87 -20.22
C CYS A 541 -15.13 -22.67 -21.39
N GLY A 542 -14.50 -23.80 -21.72
CA GLY A 542 -14.86 -24.63 -22.88
C GLY A 542 -14.30 -24.09 -24.19
N VAL A 543 -13.41 -23.11 -24.17
CA VAL A 543 -12.79 -22.48 -25.36
C VAL A 543 -11.30 -22.77 -25.39
N GLU A 544 -10.86 -23.51 -26.39
CA GLU A 544 -9.43 -23.81 -26.59
C GLU A 544 -8.80 -22.80 -27.56
N VAL A 545 -7.98 -21.91 -27.02
CA VAL A 545 -7.24 -20.94 -27.84
C VAL A 545 -6.20 -21.68 -28.69
N GLY A 546 -6.22 -21.42 -30.00
CA GLY A 546 -5.42 -22.12 -30.99
C GLY A 546 -6.23 -23.16 -31.80
N ARG A 547 -7.41 -23.59 -31.29
CA ARG A 547 -8.33 -24.48 -31.98
C ARG A 547 -9.67 -23.79 -32.27
N ASP A 548 -10.35 -23.31 -31.22
CA ASP A 548 -11.70 -22.73 -31.33
C ASP A 548 -11.63 -21.23 -31.63
N ILE A 549 -10.59 -20.56 -31.18
CA ILE A 549 -10.28 -19.16 -31.46
C ILE A 549 -8.75 -18.97 -31.54
N THR A 550 -8.29 -18.21 -32.54
CA THR A 550 -6.85 -17.92 -32.69
C THR A 550 -6.45 -16.62 -31.98
N ILE A 551 -5.16 -16.44 -31.76
CA ILE A 551 -4.62 -15.19 -31.19
C ILE A 551 -4.89 -14.00 -32.11
N GLU A 552 -4.84 -14.22 -33.44
CA GLU A 552 -5.15 -13.20 -34.46
C GLU A 552 -6.62 -12.74 -34.36
N GLN A 553 -7.54 -13.68 -34.16
CA GLN A 553 -8.95 -13.36 -33.95
C GLN A 553 -9.16 -12.60 -32.63
N LEU A 554 -8.47 -12.98 -31.56
CA LEU A 554 -8.51 -12.24 -30.29
C LEU A 554 -7.94 -10.82 -30.46
N ARG A 555 -6.85 -10.65 -31.23
CA ARG A 555 -6.34 -9.31 -31.57
C ARG A 555 -7.37 -8.47 -32.33
N ALA A 556 -8.08 -9.09 -33.27
CA ALA A 556 -9.16 -8.43 -34.01
C ALA A 556 -10.33 -8.00 -33.10
N GLN A 557 -10.57 -8.73 -32.00
CA GLN A 557 -11.55 -8.38 -30.96
C GLN A 557 -11.05 -7.31 -29.97
N GLY A 558 -9.85 -6.78 -30.18
CA GLY A 558 -9.31 -5.68 -29.40
C GLY A 558 -8.40 -6.09 -28.24
N TYR A 559 -8.08 -7.36 -28.07
CA TYR A 559 -7.11 -7.79 -27.05
C TYR A 559 -5.70 -7.29 -27.39
N LYS A 560 -5.03 -6.67 -26.43
CA LYS A 560 -3.72 -6.04 -26.59
C LYS A 560 -2.59 -6.82 -25.91
N GLY A 561 -2.90 -7.59 -24.85
CA GLY A 561 -1.96 -8.41 -24.12
C GLY A 561 -2.44 -9.85 -24.02
N PHE A 562 -1.47 -10.80 -23.98
CA PHE A 562 -1.74 -12.22 -23.90
C PHE A 562 -0.84 -12.83 -22.84
N TYR A 563 -1.44 -13.55 -21.88
CA TYR A 563 -0.69 -14.30 -20.87
C TYR A 563 -1.02 -15.78 -21.00
N VAL A 564 0.01 -16.60 -21.25
CA VAL A 564 -0.15 -18.04 -21.48
C VAL A 564 0.14 -18.80 -20.20
N ALA A 565 -0.88 -19.47 -19.64
CA ALA A 565 -0.86 -20.20 -18.37
C ALA A 565 -1.54 -21.57 -18.48
N ILE A 566 -1.28 -22.30 -19.57
CA ILE A 566 -1.97 -23.55 -19.93
C ILE A 566 -1.64 -24.74 -19.04
N GLY A 567 -0.61 -24.65 -18.19
CA GLY A 567 -0.19 -25.70 -17.27
C GLY A 567 0.30 -26.98 -17.95
N ALA A 568 0.40 -28.06 -17.17
CA ALA A 568 0.81 -29.39 -17.62
C ALA A 568 -0.25 -30.42 -17.20
N GLN A 569 -1.25 -30.63 -18.06
CA GLN A 569 -2.42 -31.46 -17.74
C GLN A 569 -2.36 -32.89 -18.32
N LYS A 570 -1.24 -33.29 -18.95
CA LYS A 570 -1.08 -34.65 -19.45
C LYS A 570 -0.42 -35.52 -18.40
N SER A 571 -0.96 -36.71 -18.18
CA SER A 571 -0.32 -37.73 -17.36
C SER A 571 1.04 -38.12 -17.97
N ALA A 572 2.07 -38.18 -17.14
CA ALA A 572 3.37 -38.70 -17.58
C ALA A 572 3.28 -40.23 -17.78
N LYS A 573 3.81 -40.69 -18.90
CA LYS A 573 3.91 -42.13 -19.19
C LYS A 573 5.15 -42.72 -18.52
N LEU A 574 4.97 -43.86 -17.84
CA LEU A 574 6.07 -44.61 -17.22
C LEU A 574 6.90 -45.39 -18.24
N ARG A 575 6.32 -45.64 -19.45
CA ARG A 575 6.92 -46.40 -20.54
C ARG A 575 7.29 -47.83 -20.14
N ILE A 576 6.41 -48.46 -19.38
CA ILE A 576 6.54 -49.85 -18.96
C ILE A 576 5.54 -50.73 -19.73
N PRO A 577 5.83 -52.03 -19.94
CA PRO A 577 4.87 -52.94 -20.55
C PRO A 577 3.56 -53.01 -19.78
N GLY A 578 2.44 -52.93 -20.48
CA GLY A 578 1.09 -52.98 -19.88
C GLY A 578 0.48 -51.61 -19.52
N GLU A 579 1.21 -50.52 -19.69
CA GLU A 579 0.70 -49.18 -19.44
C GLU A 579 -0.50 -48.81 -20.37
N GLU A 580 -0.55 -49.45 -21.54
CA GLU A 580 -1.57 -49.27 -22.57
C GLU A 580 -2.78 -50.20 -22.43
N LEU A 581 -2.78 -51.09 -21.44
CA LEU A 581 -3.87 -52.03 -21.24
C LEU A 581 -5.18 -51.35 -20.78
N GLU A 582 -6.30 -51.94 -21.16
CA GLU A 582 -7.61 -51.50 -20.69
C GLU A 582 -7.67 -51.64 -19.16
N GLY A 583 -8.17 -50.57 -18.50
CA GLY A 583 -8.21 -50.48 -17.04
C GLY A 583 -7.01 -49.79 -16.41
N VAL A 584 -5.98 -49.44 -17.20
CA VAL A 584 -4.82 -48.62 -16.75
C VAL A 584 -5.08 -47.14 -17.05
N TYR A 585 -5.15 -46.33 -16.03
CA TYR A 585 -5.49 -44.92 -16.14
C TYR A 585 -4.34 -44.03 -15.68
N GLY A 586 -4.10 -42.95 -16.38
CA GLY A 586 -3.25 -41.86 -15.88
C GLY A 586 -3.90 -41.17 -14.69
N GLY A 587 -3.16 -40.95 -13.60
CA GLY A 587 -3.71 -40.37 -12.38
C GLY A 587 -4.40 -39.02 -12.58
N VAL A 588 -3.84 -38.18 -13.45
CA VAL A 588 -4.44 -36.85 -13.78
C VAL A 588 -5.76 -37.03 -14.51
N ASP A 589 -5.82 -37.96 -15.49
CA ASP A 589 -7.04 -38.21 -16.28
C ASP A 589 -8.14 -38.82 -15.41
N PHE A 590 -7.78 -39.72 -14.50
CA PHE A 590 -8.68 -40.31 -13.54
C PHE A 590 -9.28 -39.27 -12.58
N LEU A 591 -8.43 -38.47 -11.92
CA LEU A 591 -8.88 -37.42 -10.99
C LEU A 591 -9.74 -36.38 -11.70
N ARG A 592 -9.40 -36.05 -12.93
CA ARG A 592 -10.22 -35.14 -13.76
C ARG A 592 -11.61 -35.71 -14.01
N ALA A 593 -11.73 -36.96 -14.38
CA ALA A 593 -13.00 -37.62 -14.61
C ALA A 593 -13.86 -37.62 -13.34
N VAL A 594 -13.27 -38.00 -12.20
CA VAL A 594 -13.96 -38.00 -10.89
C VAL A 594 -14.43 -36.59 -10.51
N ASN A 595 -13.56 -35.57 -10.63
CA ASN A 595 -13.91 -34.20 -10.21
C ASN A 595 -14.89 -33.52 -11.16
N LEU A 596 -15.02 -33.99 -12.41
CA LEU A 596 -16.05 -33.52 -13.35
C LEU A 596 -17.36 -34.32 -13.27
N GLY A 597 -17.45 -35.30 -12.36
CA GLY A 597 -18.66 -36.11 -12.15
C GLY A 597 -18.89 -37.13 -13.28
N HIS A 598 -17.86 -37.48 -14.05
CA HIS A 598 -17.97 -38.58 -15.00
C HIS A 598 -18.03 -39.91 -14.26
N GLU A 599 -18.99 -40.76 -14.64
CA GLU A 599 -19.08 -42.09 -14.08
C GLU A 599 -17.82 -42.90 -14.40
N THR A 600 -17.09 -43.26 -13.39
CA THR A 600 -15.93 -44.16 -13.49
C THR A 600 -16.36 -45.52 -12.91
N HIS A 601 -16.84 -46.41 -13.77
CA HIS A 601 -17.18 -47.77 -13.37
C HIS A 601 -15.92 -48.62 -13.32
N PHE A 602 -15.37 -48.72 -12.12
CA PHE A 602 -14.40 -49.77 -11.82
C PHE A 602 -15.21 -50.98 -11.31
N GLY A 603 -15.14 -52.11 -11.94
CA GLY A 603 -15.86 -53.33 -11.55
C GLY A 603 -15.54 -53.85 -10.14
N LEU A 604 -14.71 -53.12 -9.40
CA LEU A 604 -14.29 -53.38 -8.01
C LEU A 604 -14.32 -52.09 -7.19
N SER A 605 -14.74 -52.17 -5.92
CA SER A 605 -14.61 -51.04 -5.01
C SER A 605 -13.14 -50.68 -4.82
N LEU A 606 -12.83 -49.40 -4.94
CA LEU A 606 -11.47 -48.85 -4.69
C LEU A 606 -10.94 -49.21 -3.28
N ILE A 607 -11.81 -49.40 -2.31
CA ILE A 607 -11.49 -49.88 -0.95
C ILE A 607 -10.81 -51.24 -1.00
N HIS A 608 -11.33 -52.16 -1.80
CA HIS A 608 -10.78 -53.52 -1.91
C HIS A 608 -9.43 -53.57 -2.65
N ILE A 609 -9.13 -52.57 -3.49
CA ILE A 609 -7.86 -52.46 -4.24
C ILE A 609 -6.80 -51.70 -3.44
N SER A 610 -7.21 -50.71 -2.62
CA SER A 610 -6.29 -49.82 -1.92
C SER A 610 -5.93 -50.27 -0.49
N GLU A 611 -6.76 -51.06 0.16
CA GLU A 611 -6.51 -51.49 1.54
C GLU A 611 -5.24 -52.33 1.73
N PRO A 612 -4.92 -53.30 0.88
CA PRO A 612 -3.65 -54.01 0.97
C PRO A 612 -2.42 -53.12 0.78
N THR A 613 -2.56 -52.07 -0.02
CA THR A 613 -1.47 -51.09 -0.30
C THR A 613 -1.30 -50.12 0.88
N ARG A 614 -2.39 -49.77 1.56
CA ARG A 614 -2.35 -48.88 2.73
C ARG A 614 -1.65 -49.52 3.92
N LEU A 615 -1.87 -50.80 4.15
CA LEU A 615 -1.21 -51.56 5.22
C LEU A 615 0.30 -51.75 4.98
N GLY A 616 0.75 -51.77 3.70
CA GLY A 616 2.16 -51.81 3.34
C GLY A 616 2.90 -50.45 3.37
N MET A 617 2.18 -49.34 3.43
CA MET A 617 2.77 -47.99 3.49
C MET A 617 2.86 -47.44 4.93
N ILE A 618 2.29 -48.12 5.91
CA ILE A 618 2.29 -47.71 7.34
C ILE A 618 3.35 -48.50 8.14
N SER A 619 4.08 -49.44 7.52
CA SER A 619 5.19 -50.18 8.12
C SER A 619 6.55 -49.57 7.77
#